data_b8044551449316932d15bc5f737694b4
#
_entry.id   b8044551449316932d15bc5f737694b4
#
_cell.length_a   1.000
_cell.length_b   1.000
_cell.length_c   1.000
_cell.angle_alpha   90.00
_cell.angle_beta   90.00
_cell.angle_gamma   90.00
#
_symmetry.space_group_name_H-M   'P 1'
#
loop_
_entity.id
_entity.type
_entity.pdbx_description
1 polymer ?
#
loop_
_entity_poly.entity_id
_entity_poly.type
_entity_poly.pdbx_seq_one_letter_code
_entity_poly.pdbx_strand_id
1 'polypeptide(L)'
;MSNATCWLIVIIAATIVPVLLSLLVEALRSQPQEPATLYWGPGIAIQYLTLDGVRIRYIKTGQGPNVVLLHTLRTQLDIFEKVIPELAKTTTVYALDYPGHGFSDIPKADYVPDLFVAAVEKFMDQLDIKDATLAGISIGGSIPLLIAAKHNPRVKNVVSINPYDYGKGLGVTRGNIVAFVIVQLSRIPILGETFMRLRQPFIEKLILQGGVFRSDALTPGFLQQVWDSGVRKGHYQGFINLIRNAASWESARAVYGKIKLPVLLVYGAQDWSNESERKQTLAEVPGAKLETIKDGGHFLSLDQPGEVVRVIRQFAGVEHPSPR
;
A
#
# COMPACT_ATOMS: atom_id res chain seq x y z
N MET A 1 20.08 -16.45 -47.30
CA MET A 1 20.44 -16.03 -45.93
C MET A 1 20.97 -17.26 -45.20
N SER A 2 22.07 -17.12 -44.47
CA SER A 2 22.55 -18.26 -43.65
C SER A 2 21.56 -18.55 -42.50
N ASN A 3 21.54 -19.79 -41.99
CA ASN A 3 20.73 -20.15 -40.84
C ASN A 3 21.03 -19.23 -39.62
N ALA A 4 22.30 -18.84 -39.45
CA ALA A 4 22.71 -17.92 -38.40
C ALA A 4 22.07 -16.50 -38.56
N THR A 5 21.99 -15.99 -39.80
CA THR A 5 21.33 -14.72 -40.07
C THR A 5 19.82 -14.76 -39.77
N CYS A 6 19.14 -15.87 -40.11
CA CYS A 6 17.74 -16.06 -39.81
C CYS A 6 17.49 -16.12 -38.31
N TRP A 7 18.29 -16.85 -37.55
CA TRP A 7 18.17 -16.92 -36.08
C TRP A 7 18.43 -15.55 -35.42
N LEU A 8 19.43 -14.81 -35.90
CA LEU A 8 19.70 -13.45 -35.40
C LEU A 8 18.51 -12.53 -35.59
N ILE A 9 17.89 -12.54 -36.79
CA ILE A 9 16.69 -11.73 -37.07
C ILE A 9 15.54 -12.13 -36.15
N VAL A 10 15.31 -13.44 -35.94
CA VAL A 10 14.25 -13.92 -35.04
C VAL A 10 14.49 -13.46 -33.60
N ILE A 11 15.72 -13.57 -33.09
CA ILE A 11 16.07 -13.13 -31.73
C ILE A 11 15.86 -11.62 -31.58
N ILE A 12 16.35 -10.82 -32.54
CA ILE A 12 16.17 -9.37 -32.55
C ILE A 12 14.67 -9.02 -32.59
N ALA A 13 13.89 -9.64 -33.46
CA ALA A 13 12.47 -9.41 -33.53
C ALA A 13 11.75 -9.81 -32.21
N ALA A 14 12.08 -10.95 -31.65
CA ALA A 14 11.49 -11.44 -30.40
C ALA A 14 11.81 -10.55 -29.19
N THR A 15 12.89 -9.78 -29.22
CA THR A 15 13.26 -8.85 -28.14
C THR A 15 12.78 -7.43 -28.38
N ILE A 16 12.98 -6.89 -29.56
CA ILE A 16 12.67 -5.48 -29.88
C ILE A 16 11.16 -5.25 -30.08
N VAL A 17 10.47 -6.17 -30.77
CA VAL A 17 9.04 -5.99 -31.07
C VAL A 17 8.17 -5.86 -29.80
N PRO A 18 8.32 -6.72 -28.77
CA PRO A 18 7.55 -6.53 -27.53
C PRO A 18 7.85 -5.20 -26.82
N VAL A 19 9.10 -4.74 -26.84
CA VAL A 19 9.47 -3.44 -26.26
C VAL A 19 8.77 -2.30 -26.99
N LEU A 20 8.86 -2.25 -28.33
CA LEU A 20 8.20 -1.22 -29.13
C LEU A 20 6.68 -1.27 -28.98
N LEU A 21 6.09 -2.47 -29.00
CA LEU A 21 4.66 -2.66 -28.79
C LEU A 21 4.24 -2.14 -27.39
N SER A 22 5.01 -2.46 -26.35
CA SER A 22 4.73 -1.97 -25.00
C SER A 22 4.75 -0.46 -24.89
N LEU A 23 5.71 0.20 -25.56
CA LEU A 23 5.79 1.64 -25.63
C LEU A 23 4.58 2.24 -26.35
N LEU A 24 4.18 1.64 -27.47
CA LEU A 24 2.99 2.07 -28.21
C LEU A 24 1.71 1.91 -27.38
N VAL A 25 1.53 0.76 -26.72
CA VAL A 25 0.39 0.51 -25.83
C VAL A 25 0.35 1.56 -24.72
N GLU A 26 1.47 1.85 -24.07
CA GLU A 26 1.51 2.86 -23.01
C GLU A 26 1.29 4.29 -23.54
N ALA A 27 1.78 4.61 -24.72
CA ALA A 27 1.57 5.93 -25.36
C ALA A 27 0.10 6.16 -25.72
N LEU A 28 -0.59 5.12 -26.19
CA LEU A 28 -2.00 5.15 -26.60
C LEU A 28 -2.97 4.88 -25.44
N ARG A 29 -2.47 4.63 -24.23
CA ARG A 29 -3.29 4.29 -23.07
C ARG A 29 -4.22 5.44 -22.72
N SER A 30 -5.52 5.15 -22.67
CA SER A 30 -6.52 6.10 -22.17
C SER A 30 -6.26 6.41 -20.69
N GLN A 31 -6.51 7.65 -20.31
CA GLN A 31 -6.50 8.03 -18.91
C GLN A 31 -7.89 7.78 -18.34
N PRO A 32 -8.05 6.92 -17.31
CA PRO A 32 -9.31 6.78 -16.63
C PRO A 32 -9.72 8.13 -16.01
N GLN A 33 -11.01 8.38 -15.98
CA GLN A 33 -11.52 9.54 -15.25
C GLN A 33 -11.29 9.31 -13.75
N GLU A 34 -10.87 10.36 -13.06
CA GLU A 34 -10.82 10.35 -11.60
C GLU A 34 -12.24 10.14 -11.06
N PRO A 35 -12.45 9.26 -10.08
CA PRO A 35 -13.77 9.04 -9.52
C PRO A 35 -14.27 10.33 -8.84
N ALA A 36 -15.47 10.77 -9.19
CA ALA A 36 -16.12 11.90 -8.54
C ALA A 36 -16.61 11.54 -7.12
N THR A 37 -16.91 10.27 -6.90
CA THR A 37 -17.39 9.73 -5.62
C THR A 37 -16.76 8.37 -5.34
N LEU A 38 -16.72 8.00 -4.07
CA LEU A 38 -16.34 6.66 -3.66
C LEU A 38 -17.51 5.69 -3.89
N TYR A 39 -17.27 4.58 -4.59
CA TYR A 39 -18.34 3.60 -4.87
C TYR A 39 -18.90 2.93 -3.59
N TRP A 40 -18.08 2.87 -2.53
CA TRP A 40 -18.43 2.30 -1.24
C TRP A 40 -18.88 3.35 -0.20
N GLY A 41 -18.75 4.63 -0.49
CA GLY A 41 -19.09 5.73 0.41
C GLY A 41 -19.47 7.01 -0.35
N PRO A 42 -20.58 7.02 -1.12
CA PRO A 42 -20.92 8.13 -2.03
C PRO A 42 -21.16 9.47 -1.31
N GLY A 43 -21.41 9.42 0.01
CA GLY A 43 -21.53 10.64 0.83
C GLY A 43 -20.19 11.18 1.37
N ILE A 44 -19.07 10.49 1.14
CA ILE A 44 -17.75 10.93 1.57
C ILE A 44 -17.08 11.69 0.43
N ALA A 45 -16.77 12.97 0.67
CA ALA A 45 -16.14 13.82 -0.33
C ALA A 45 -14.68 13.38 -0.61
N ILE A 46 -14.35 13.19 -1.88
CA ILE A 46 -12.96 13.09 -2.33
C ILE A 46 -12.37 14.48 -2.36
N GLN A 47 -11.18 14.64 -1.79
CA GLN A 47 -10.47 15.89 -1.68
C GLN A 47 -9.05 15.74 -2.24
N TYR A 48 -8.44 16.87 -2.56
CA TYR A 48 -7.07 16.94 -3.05
C TYR A 48 -6.33 18.06 -2.34
N LEU A 49 -5.04 17.84 -2.10
CA LEU A 49 -4.13 18.87 -1.66
C LEU A 49 -2.79 18.71 -2.40
N THR A 50 -1.96 19.74 -2.42
CA THR A 50 -0.67 19.69 -3.08
C THR A 50 0.45 19.71 -2.04
N LEU A 51 1.30 18.68 -2.05
CA LEU A 51 2.50 18.57 -1.22
C LEU A 51 3.74 18.66 -2.11
N ASP A 52 4.53 19.72 -1.98
CA ASP A 52 5.74 19.97 -2.80
C ASP A 52 5.51 19.81 -4.33
N GLY A 53 4.38 20.29 -4.81
CA GLY A 53 4.02 20.17 -6.23
C GLY A 53 3.39 18.84 -6.64
N VAL A 54 3.22 17.88 -5.72
CA VAL A 54 2.56 16.58 -5.94
C VAL A 54 1.13 16.67 -5.42
N ARG A 55 0.15 16.49 -6.30
CA ARG A 55 -1.27 16.47 -5.94
C ARG A 55 -1.62 15.13 -5.29
N ILE A 56 -2.16 15.16 -4.09
CA ILE A 56 -2.50 14.01 -3.26
C ILE A 56 -4.01 13.91 -3.11
N ARG A 57 -4.57 12.75 -3.51
CA ARG A 57 -5.98 12.40 -3.23
C ARG A 57 -6.13 11.96 -1.78
N TYR A 58 -7.16 12.45 -1.12
CA TYR A 58 -7.49 12.01 0.23
C TYR A 58 -8.98 12.13 0.53
N ILE A 59 -9.39 11.57 1.64
CA ILE A 59 -10.70 11.77 2.24
C ILE A 59 -10.55 12.18 3.71
N LYS A 60 -11.57 12.91 4.20
CA LYS A 60 -11.80 13.20 5.61
C LYS A 60 -13.26 12.93 5.92
N THR A 61 -13.56 12.12 6.95
CA THR A 61 -14.92 11.78 7.34
C THR A 61 -15.02 11.45 8.83
N GLY A 62 -16.24 11.53 9.38
CA GLY A 62 -16.49 11.24 10.79
C GLY A 62 -16.12 12.38 11.75
N GLN A 63 -16.28 12.12 13.06
CA GLN A 63 -15.96 13.04 14.15
C GLN A 63 -15.42 12.25 15.35
N GLY A 64 -14.45 12.82 16.05
CA GLY A 64 -13.80 12.22 17.22
C GLY A 64 -12.28 12.25 17.12
N PRO A 65 -11.56 11.39 17.84
CA PRO A 65 -10.10 11.28 17.77
C PRO A 65 -9.60 11.06 16.34
N ASN A 66 -8.48 11.68 15.99
CA ASN A 66 -7.92 11.60 14.64
C ASN A 66 -7.29 10.23 14.37
N VAL A 67 -7.67 9.60 13.27
CA VAL A 67 -7.08 8.38 12.72
C VAL A 67 -6.64 8.64 11.29
N VAL A 68 -5.38 8.37 10.99
CA VAL A 68 -4.84 8.43 9.62
C VAL A 68 -4.60 7.03 9.11
N LEU A 69 -5.30 6.64 8.05
CA LEU A 69 -5.21 5.32 7.42
C LEU A 69 -4.24 5.33 6.25
N LEU A 70 -3.32 4.39 6.24
CA LEU A 70 -2.20 4.28 5.34
C LEU A 70 -2.25 2.95 4.57
N HIS A 71 -2.50 3.03 3.26
CA HIS A 71 -2.69 1.86 2.40
C HIS A 71 -1.37 1.14 2.06
N THR A 72 -1.46 0.03 1.35
CA THR A 72 -0.31 -0.78 0.92
C THR A 72 0.17 -0.43 -0.50
N LEU A 73 1.31 -0.99 -0.88
CA LEU A 73 1.85 -0.87 -2.23
C LEU A 73 0.83 -1.33 -3.29
N ARG A 74 0.81 -0.65 -4.44
CA ARG A 74 -0.02 -1.00 -5.59
C ARG A 74 -1.54 -0.93 -5.35
N THR A 75 -1.96 -0.46 -4.18
CA THR A 75 -3.37 -0.18 -3.86
C THR A 75 -3.58 1.31 -3.60
N GLN A 76 -4.68 1.65 -2.98
CA GLN A 76 -5.07 3.00 -2.65
C GLN A 76 -5.98 3.01 -1.42
N LEU A 77 -6.48 4.19 -1.02
CA LEU A 77 -7.33 4.35 0.16
C LEU A 77 -8.57 3.41 0.16
N ASP A 78 -9.01 2.96 -1.02
CA ASP A 78 -10.15 2.05 -1.18
C ASP A 78 -9.92 0.65 -0.56
N ILE A 79 -8.67 0.28 -0.21
CA ILE A 79 -8.40 -0.96 0.56
C ILE A 79 -9.07 -0.95 1.93
N PHE A 80 -9.48 0.22 2.40
CA PHE A 80 -10.19 0.42 3.65
C PHE A 80 -11.71 0.61 3.45
N GLU A 81 -12.28 0.22 2.31
CA GLU A 81 -13.69 0.39 1.95
C GLU A 81 -14.69 -0.06 3.03
N LYS A 82 -14.36 -1.15 3.75
CA LYS A 82 -15.18 -1.71 4.84
C LYS A 82 -14.79 -1.20 6.23
N VAL A 83 -13.62 -0.58 6.34
CA VAL A 83 -13.08 -0.09 7.62
C VAL A 83 -13.47 1.37 7.86
N ILE A 84 -13.35 2.23 6.85
CA ILE A 84 -13.60 3.66 6.97
C ILE A 84 -15.02 3.99 7.44
N PRO A 85 -16.10 3.42 6.85
CA PRO A 85 -17.45 3.75 7.29
C PRO A 85 -17.71 3.42 8.77
N GLU A 86 -17.12 2.34 9.25
CA GLU A 86 -17.27 1.92 10.64
C GLU A 86 -16.45 2.80 11.59
N LEU A 87 -15.20 3.09 11.27
CA LEU A 87 -14.36 3.99 12.08
C LEU A 87 -14.94 5.39 12.16
N ALA A 88 -15.48 5.91 11.07
CA ALA A 88 -16.04 7.26 10.98
C ALA A 88 -17.25 7.50 11.92
N LYS A 89 -17.88 6.44 12.45
CA LYS A 89 -18.95 6.56 13.45
C LYS A 89 -18.44 7.14 14.78
N THR A 90 -17.15 7.03 15.08
CA THR A 90 -16.59 7.40 16.39
C THR A 90 -15.23 8.10 16.32
N THR A 91 -14.67 8.26 15.14
CA THR A 91 -13.36 8.89 14.93
C THR A 91 -13.40 9.83 13.73
N THR A 92 -12.50 10.80 13.69
CA THR A 92 -12.21 11.56 12.47
C THR A 92 -11.19 10.77 11.66
N VAL A 93 -11.62 10.21 10.54
CA VAL A 93 -10.80 9.38 9.67
C VAL A 93 -10.24 10.21 8.52
N TYR A 94 -8.94 10.14 8.34
CA TYR A 94 -8.23 10.60 7.15
C TYR A 94 -7.65 9.38 6.45
N ALA A 95 -7.78 9.31 5.13
CA ALA A 95 -7.09 8.32 4.31
C ALA A 95 -6.59 9.01 3.05
N LEU A 96 -5.35 8.73 2.65
CA LEU A 96 -4.74 9.36 1.47
C LEU A 96 -4.19 8.30 0.51
N ASP A 97 -4.11 8.65 -0.76
CA ASP A 97 -3.32 7.91 -1.73
C ASP A 97 -1.90 8.48 -1.73
N TYR A 98 -0.89 7.64 -1.57
CA TYR A 98 0.51 8.08 -1.61
C TYR A 98 0.91 8.63 -2.98
N PRO A 99 2.00 9.42 -3.07
CA PRO A 99 2.64 9.72 -4.34
C PRO A 99 2.85 8.44 -5.17
N GLY A 100 2.43 8.47 -6.43
CA GLY A 100 2.55 7.33 -7.33
C GLY A 100 1.55 6.20 -7.15
N HIS A 101 0.57 6.37 -6.27
CA HIS A 101 -0.47 5.38 -6.00
C HIS A 101 -1.87 5.99 -6.17
N GLY A 102 -2.86 5.12 -6.33
CA GLY A 102 -4.25 5.51 -6.46
C GLY A 102 -4.45 6.59 -7.52
N PHE A 103 -5.13 7.68 -7.17
CA PHE A 103 -5.35 8.84 -8.03
C PHE A 103 -4.50 10.07 -7.64
N SER A 104 -3.50 9.89 -6.78
CA SER A 104 -2.45 10.90 -6.56
C SER A 104 -1.49 11.01 -7.74
N ASP A 105 -0.79 12.14 -7.86
CA ASP A 105 0.22 12.33 -8.91
C ASP A 105 1.35 11.29 -8.82
N ILE A 106 2.00 11.06 -9.96
CA ILE A 106 3.05 10.07 -10.12
C ILE A 106 4.39 10.81 -10.31
N PRO A 107 5.04 11.24 -9.22
CA PRO A 107 6.32 11.93 -9.33
C PRO A 107 7.43 10.99 -9.80
N LYS A 108 8.41 11.53 -10.49
CA LYS A 108 9.65 10.81 -10.80
C LYS A 108 10.49 10.74 -9.53
N ALA A 109 10.51 9.57 -8.88
CA ALA A 109 11.18 9.34 -7.60
C ALA A 109 11.65 7.89 -7.45
N ASP A 110 12.46 7.61 -6.43
CA ASP A 110 12.98 6.27 -6.16
C ASP A 110 12.00 5.37 -5.39
N TYR A 111 10.91 5.91 -4.87
CA TYR A 111 9.89 5.19 -4.11
C TYR A 111 10.44 4.37 -2.93
N VAL A 112 11.36 4.98 -2.20
CA VAL A 112 11.92 4.48 -0.93
C VAL A 112 11.09 4.97 0.26
N PRO A 113 11.24 4.39 1.47
CA PRO A 113 10.46 4.75 2.66
C PRO A 113 10.37 6.26 2.93
N ASP A 114 11.46 7.01 2.73
CA ASP A 114 11.52 8.44 3.02
C ASP A 114 10.53 9.27 2.20
N LEU A 115 10.27 8.89 0.94
CA LEU A 115 9.26 9.55 0.10
C LEU A 115 7.87 9.51 0.76
N PHE A 116 7.50 8.35 1.27
CA PHE A 116 6.18 8.10 1.85
C PHE A 116 6.07 8.72 3.24
N VAL A 117 7.12 8.59 4.06
CA VAL A 117 7.20 9.23 5.37
C VAL A 117 7.04 10.74 5.24
N ALA A 118 7.82 11.37 4.35
CA ALA A 118 7.72 12.81 4.12
C ALA A 118 6.33 13.24 3.63
N ALA A 119 5.71 12.46 2.74
CA ALA A 119 4.35 12.76 2.25
C ALA A 119 3.32 12.72 3.39
N VAL A 120 3.37 11.70 4.28
CA VAL A 120 2.44 11.59 5.41
C VAL A 120 2.68 12.69 6.45
N GLU A 121 3.94 13.01 6.77
CA GLU A 121 4.27 14.09 7.71
C GLU A 121 3.74 15.43 7.19
N LYS A 122 4.02 15.79 5.92
CA LYS A 122 3.51 17.02 5.30
C LYS A 122 2.00 17.06 5.18
N PHE A 123 1.36 15.91 4.90
CA PHE A 123 -0.09 15.79 4.89
C PHE A 123 -0.69 16.15 6.25
N MET A 124 -0.13 15.61 7.33
CA MET A 124 -0.57 15.94 8.69
C MET A 124 -0.29 17.40 9.05
N ASP A 125 0.83 17.95 8.61
CA ASP A 125 1.19 19.35 8.86
C ASP A 125 0.21 20.30 8.15
N GLN A 126 -0.07 20.08 6.86
CA GLN A 126 -0.91 20.96 6.07
C GLN A 126 -2.37 20.95 6.49
N LEU A 127 -2.87 19.82 7.01
CA LEU A 127 -4.23 19.70 7.52
C LEU A 127 -4.33 19.94 9.04
N ASP A 128 -3.24 20.35 9.69
CA ASP A 128 -3.11 20.55 11.15
C ASP A 128 -3.65 19.35 11.96
N ILE A 129 -3.38 18.13 11.50
CA ILE A 129 -3.78 16.92 12.21
C ILE A 129 -2.86 16.73 13.42
N LYS A 130 -3.45 16.62 14.61
CA LYS A 130 -2.76 16.47 15.90
C LYS A 130 -3.28 15.25 16.65
N ASP A 131 -2.49 14.74 17.59
CA ASP A 131 -2.84 13.62 18.47
C ASP A 131 -3.35 12.41 17.69
N ALA A 132 -2.77 12.16 16.48
CA ALA A 132 -3.25 11.15 15.55
C ALA A 132 -2.85 9.73 15.96
N THR A 133 -3.77 8.80 15.81
CA THR A 133 -3.43 7.38 15.68
C THR A 133 -3.12 7.09 14.22
N LEU A 134 -1.87 6.74 13.91
CA LEU A 134 -1.51 6.28 12.58
C LEU A 134 -1.77 4.78 12.48
N ALA A 135 -2.59 4.36 11.53
CA ALA A 135 -2.89 2.95 11.29
C ALA A 135 -2.69 2.60 9.82
N GLY A 136 -2.05 1.48 9.52
CA GLY A 136 -1.85 1.14 8.12
C GLY A 136 -1.39 -0.29 7.91
N ILE A 137 -1.42 -0.72 6.65
CA ILE A 137 -1.17 -2.10 6.22
C ILE A 137 0.07 -2.16 5.33
N SER A 138 0.91 -3.17 5.54
CA SER A 138 2.06 -3.46 4.69
C SER A 138 3.07 -2.29 4.72
N ILE A 139 3.44 -1.68 3.59
CA ILE A 139 4.25 -0.44 3.61
C ILE A 139 3.58 0.64 4.47
N GLY A 140 2.24 0.73 4.42
CA GLY A 140 1.46 1.61 5.29
C GLY A 140 1.52 1.22 6.76
N GLY A 141 1.90 -0.01 7.11
CA GLY A 141 2.21 -0.46 8.46
C GLY A 141 3.63 -0.08 8.89
N SER A 142 4.59 -0.08 7.95
CA SER A 142 5.99 0.31 8.23
C SER A 142 6.15 1.83 8.36
N ILE A 143 5.45 2.63 7.56
CA ILE A 143 5.56 4.10 7.57
C ILE A 143 5.24 4.71 8.94
N PRO A 144 4.18 4.34 9.67
CA PRO A 144 3.91 4.83 11.01
C PRO A 144 5.03 4.55 12.01
N LEU A 145 5.67 3.38 11.92
CA LEU A 145 6.82 3.02 12.76
C LEU A 145 8.00 3.96 12.50
N LEU A 146 8.27 4.27 11.23
CA LEU A 146 9.34 5.20 10.86
C LEU A 146 9.05 6.63 11.33
N ILE A 147 7.80 7.10 11.20
CA ILE A 147 7.37 8.42 11.70
C ILE A 147 7.48 8.47 13.24
N ALA A 148 7.07 7.42 13.94
CA ALA A 148 7.18 7.31 15.39
C ALA A 148 8.63 7.35 15.86
N ALA A 149 9.55 6.72 15.12
CA ALA A 149 10.98 6.73 15.42
C ALA A 149 11.63 8.13 15.24
N LYS A 150 11.01 9.02 14.46
CA LYS A 150 11.38 10.43 14.30
C LYS A 150 10.81 11.33 15.40
N HIS A 151 10.01 10.79 16.32
CA HIS A 151 9.34 11.53 17.40
C HIS A 151 8.44 12.66 16.89
N ASN A 152 7.69 12.43 15.80
CA ASN A 152 6.78 13.43 15.27
C ASN A 152 5.70 13.78 16.33
N PRO A 153 5.58 15.05 16.78
CA PRO A 153 4.71 15.43 17.90
C PRO A 153 3.22 15.35 17.56
N ARG A 154 2.87 15.16 16.30
CA ARG A 154 1.48 15.01 15.84
C ARG A 154 0.94 13.59 16.01
N VAL A 155 1.81 12.62 16.31
CA VAL A 155 1.46 11.20 16.43
C VAL A 155 1.37 10.81 17.89
N LYS A 156 0.24 10.24 18.28
CA LYS A 156 -0.04 9.75 19.63
C LYS A 156 0.18 8.24 19.75
N ASN A 157 -0.33 7.47 18.78
CA ASN A 157 -0.30 6.01 18.80
C ASN A 157 -0.04 5.46 17.39
N VAL A 158 0.44 4.22 17.32
CA VAL A 158 0.64 3.49 16.06
C VAL A 158 -0.05 2.13 16.10
N VAL A 159 -0.83 1.81 15.06
CA VAL A 159 -1.35 0.47 14.78
C VAL A 159 -0.73 -0.01 13.46
N SER A 160 0.29 -0.82 13.55
CA SER A 160 1.03 -1.33 12.40
C SER A 160 0.52 -2.72 12.03
N ILE A 161 -0.15 -2.82 10.86
CA ILE A 161 -0.78 -4.06 10.40
C ILE A 161 0.10 -4.68 9.31
N ASN A 162 0.54 -5.93 9.54
CA ASN A 162 1.37 -6.67 8.59
C ASN A 162 2.52 -5.81 8.02
N PRO A 163 3.37 -5.16 8.83
CA PRO A 163 4.40 -4.25 8.33
C PRO A 163 5.31 -4.93 7.31
N TYR A 164 5.69 -4.18 6.27
CA TYR A 164 6.46 -4.67 5.14
C TYR A 164 7.96 -4.41 5.35
N ASP A 165 8.52 -4.99 6.39
CA ASP A 165 9.85 -4.72 6.92
C ASP A 165 10.74 -5.97 7.02
N TYR A 166 10.48 -6.99 6.21
CA TYR A 166 11.14 -8.28 6.21
C TYR A 166 11.43 -8.79 4.79
N GLY A 167 12.21 -9.87 4.68
CA GLY A 167 12.44 -10.57 3.41
C GLY A 167 13.04 -9.67 2.32
N LYS A 168 13.89 -8.71 2.70
CA LYS A 168 14.48 -7.69 1.82
C LYS A 168 13.42 -6.88 1.05
N GLY A 169 12.25 -6.64 1.67
CA GLY A 169 11.13 -5.96 1.05
C GLY A 169 10.49 -6.72 -0.12
N LEU A 170 10.63 -8.03 -0.17
CA LEU A 170 10.09 -8.89 -1.22
C LEU A 170 9.04 -9.88 -0.69
N GLY A 171 8.42 -9.59 0.45
CA GLY A 171 7.38 -10.42 1.07
C GLY A 171 6.24 -10.78 0.11
N VAL A 172 5.86 -9.87 -0.79
CA VAL A 172 4.84 -10.10 -1.84
C VAL A 172 5.10 -11.34 -2.70
N THR A 173 6.36 -11.75 -2.86
CA THR A 173 6.71 -12.96 -3.63
C THR A 173 6.23 -14.26 -2.97
N ARG A 174 5.85 -14.21 -1.69
CA ARG A 174 5.33 -15.34 -0.93
C ARG A 174 3.82 -15.52 -1.09
N GLY A 175 3.12 -14.54 -1.67
CA GLY A 175 1.68 -14.58 -1.86
C GLY A 175 1.24 -15.72 -2.80
N ASN A 176 1.83 -15.79 -3.98
CA ASN A 176 1.62 -16.87 -4.95
C ASN A 176 2.68 -16.84 -6.06
N ILE A 177 2.64 -17.85 -6.95
CA ILE A 177 3.61 -17.98 -8.04
C ILE A 177 3.53 -16.83 -9.06
N VAL A 178 2.33 -16.26 -9.28
CA VAL A 178 2.15 -15.12 -10.21
C VAL A 178 2.85 -13.89 -9.65
N ALA A 179 2.63 -13.58 -8.37
CA ALA A 179 3.30 -12.48 -7.68
C ALA A 179 4.82 -12.66 -7.70
N PHE A 180 5.31 -13.88 -7.43
CA PHE A 180 6.74 -14.20 -7.51
C PHE A 180 7.31 -13.87 -8.89
N VAL A 181 6.73 -14.41 -9.96
CA VAL A 181 7.20 -14.21 -11.33
C VAL A 181 7.19 -12.73 -11.72
N ILE A 182 6.09 -12.04 -11.46
CA ILE A 182 5.94 -10.61 -11.78
C ILE A 182 7.00 -9.76 -11.07
N VAL A 183 7.23 -10.00 -9.78
CA VAL A 183 8.24 -9.27 -9.01
C VAL A 183 9.64 -9.53 -9.55
N GLN A 184 10.00 -10.79 -9.87
CA GLN A 184 11.32 -11.09 -10.43
C GLN A 184 11.51 -10.44 -11.80
N LEU A 185 10.51 -10.48 -12.68
CA LEU A 185 10.55 -9.81 -14.00
C LEU A 185 10.68 -8.29 -13.83
N SER A 186 9.95 -7.67 -12.90
CA SER A 186 9.98 -6.23 -12.65
C SER A 186 11.35 -5.70 -12.23
N ARG A 187 12.21 -6.56 -11.69
CA ARG A 187 13.58 -6.20 -11.27
C ARG A 187 14.56 -6.10 -12.44
N ILE A 188 14.24 -6.74 -13.56
CA ILE A 188 15.11 -6.76 -14.75
C ILE A 188 14.83 -5.51 -15.59
N PRO A 189 15.83 -4.62 -15.82
CA PRO A 189 15.65 -3.43 -16.66
C PRO A 189 15.15 -3.79 -18.06
N ILE A 190 14.34 -2.92 -18.66
CA ILE A 190 13.67 -3.07 -19.95
C ILE A 190 12.58 -4.15 -19.93
N LEU A 191 12.88 -5.35 -19.45
CA LEU A 191 11.91 -6.46 -19.39
C LEU A 191 10.77 -6.13 -18.41
N GLY A 192 11.12 -5.65 -17.23
CA GLY A 192 10.13 -5.24 -16.21
C GLY A 192 9.20 -4.14 -16.73
N GLU A 193 9.76 -3.08 -17.32
CA GLU A 193 8.97 -2.00 -17.91
C GLU A 193 8.08 -2.51 -19.04
N THR A 194 8.62 -3.36 -19.91
CA THR A 194 7.87 -3.94 -21.03
C THR A 194 6.68 -4.72 -20.53
N PHE A 195 6.90 -5.60 -19.55
CA PHE A 195 5.86 -6.43 -18.96
C PHE A 195 4.80 -5.58 -18.24
N MET A 196 5.22 -4.61 -17.43
CA MET A 196 4.31 -3.76 -16.67
C MET A 196 3.53 -2.78 -17.54
N ARG A 197 4.04 -2.37 -18.72
CA ARG A 197 3.25 -1.62 -19.71
C ARG A 197 2.17 -2.48 -20.36
N LEU A 198 2.39 -3.78 -20.52
CA LEU A 198 1.42 -4.73 -21.09
C LEU A 198 0.47 -5.34 -20.04
N ARG A 199 0.39 -4.74 -18.85
CA ARG A 199 -0.44 -5.21 -17.72
C ARG A 199 -1.88 -5.51 -18.09
N GLN A 200 -2.46 -6.51 -17.45
CA GLN A 200 -3.83 -6.99 -17.68
C GLN A 200 -4.58 -7.12 -16.35
N PRO A 201 -5.90 -6.83 -16.29
CA PRO A 201 -6.66 -6.84 -15.05
C PRO A 201 -6.70 -8.21 -14.37
N PHE A 202 -6.73 -9.30 -15.15
CA PHE A 202 -6.75 -10.65 -14.57
C PHE A 202 -5.43 -11.00 -13.87
N ILE A 203 -4.27 -10.52 -14.36
CA ILE A 203 -2.97 -10.69 -13.72
C ILE A 203 -2.93 -9.95 -12.39
N GLU A 204 -3.43 -8.71 -12.36
CA GLU A 204 -3.52 -7.91 -11.14
C GLU A 204 -4.40 -8.60 -10.09
N LYS A 205 -5.56 -9.10 -10.48
CA LYS A 205 -6.43 -9.90 -9.60
C LYS A 205 -5.71 -11.12 -9.04
N LEU A 206 -4.97 -11.88 -9.87
CA LEU A 206 -4.21 -13.05 -9.42
C LEU A 206 -3.14 -12.68 -8.39
N ILE A 207 -2.43 -11.55 -8.58
CA ILE A 207 -1.45 -11.06 -7.60
C ILE A 207 -2.14 -10.72 -6.27
N LEU A 208 -3.24 -9.98 -6.32
CA LEU A 208 -3.99 -9.56 -5.13
C LEU A 208 -4.59 -10.76 -4.36
N GLN A 209 -4.98 -11.83 -5.06
CA GLN A 209 -5.45 -13.06 -4.43
C GLN A 209 -4.40 -13.71 -3.52
N GLY A 210 -3.11 -13.50 -3.79
CA GLY A 210 -2.04 -13.96 -2.90
C GLY A 210 -1.92 -13.19 -1.58
N GLY A 211 -2.64 -12.08 -1.43
CA GLY A 211 -2.62 -11.25 -0.23
C GLY A 211 -3.86 -11.37 0.66
N VAL A 212 -4.90 -12.08 0.22
CA VAL A 212 -6.11 -12.33 1.01
C VAL A 212 -6.21 -13.78 1.45
N PHE A 213 -6.82 -14.02 2.60
CA PHE A 213 -7.18 -15.35 3.08
C PHE A 213 -8.38 -15.89 2.30
N ARG A 214 -9.38 -15.02 2.05
CA ARG A 214 -10.59 -15.37 1.32
C ARG A 214 -10.63 -14.64 -0.02
N SER A 215 -10.75 -15.38 -1.11
CA SER A 215 -10.79 -14.80 -2.47
C SER A 215 -11.99 -13.86 -2.70
N ASP A 216 -13.11 -14.06 -1.99
CA ASP A 216 -14.30 -13.20 -2.04
C ASP A 216 -14.14 -11.88 -1.25
N ALA A 217 -13.06 -11.72 -0.50
CA ALA A 217 -12.69 -10.47 0.15
C ALA A 217 -12.34 -9.37 -0.87
N LEU A 218 -11.87 -9.76 -2.07
CA LEU A 218 -11.59 -8.87 -3.20
C LEU A 218 -12.91 -8.54 -3.94
N THR A 219 -13.58 -7.48 -3.56
CA THR A 219 -14.83 -7.07 -4.18
C THR A 219 -14.63 -6.63 -5.64
N PRO A 220 -15.63 -6.79 -6.53
CA PRO A 220 -15.55 -6.28 -7.90
C PRO A 220 -15.26 -4.77 -7.95
N GLY A 221 -15.86 -3.99 -7.04
CA GLY A 221 -15.63 -2.55 -6.94
C GLY A 221 -14.19 -2.22 -6.58
N PHE A 222 -13.60 -2.88 -5.58
CA PHE A 222 -12.20 -2.72 -5.22
C PHE A 222 -11.26 -3.05 -6.39
N LEU A 223 -11.47 -4.21 -7.04
CA LEU A 223 -10.66 -4.63 -8.19
C LEU A 223 -10.75 -3.62 -9.34
N GLN A 224 -11.94 -3.08 -9.62
CA GLN A 224 -12.13 -2.06 -10.67
C GLN A 224 -11.35 -0.78 -10.32
N GLN A 225 -11.42 -0.30 -9.08
CA GLN A 225 -10.70 0.91 -8.67
C GLN A 225 -9.17 0.74 -8.71
N VAL A 226 -8.68 -0.43 -8.28
CA VAL A 226 -7.23 -0.73 -8.38
C VAL A 226 -6.80 -0.78 -9.84
N TRP A 227 -7.62 -1.38 -10.72
CA TRP A 227 -7.36 -1.40 -12.14
C TRP A 227 -7.36 0.01 -12.75
N ASP A 228 -8.39 0.82 -12.51
CA ASP A 228 -8.52 2.17 -13.06
C ASP A 228 -7.34 3.06 -12.66
N SER A 229 -6.95 3.04 -11.39
CA SER A 229 -5.77 3.76 -10.94
C SER A 229 -4.48 3.18 -11.56
N GLY A 230 -4.39 1.85 -11.62
CA GLY A 230 -3.23 1.10 -12.10
C GLY A 230 -2.94 1.26 -13.59
N VAL A 231 -3.96 1.55 -14.42
CA VAL A 231 -3.78 1.77 -15.86
C VAL A 231 -3.41 3.20 -16.22
N ARG A 232 -3.40 4.13 -15.29
CA ARG A 232 -2.93 5.50 -15.56
C ARG A 232 -1.52 5.47 -16.16
N LYS A 233 -1.30 6.35 -17.14
CA LYS A 233 -0.01 6.44 -17.83
C LYS A 233 1.14 6.69 -16.84
N GLY A 234 2.17 5.86 -16.92
CA GLY A 234 3.33 5.94 -16.02
C GLY A 234 3.13 5.34 -14.63
N HIS A 235 1.92 4.96 -14.21
CA HIS A 235 1.66 4.43 -12.86
C HIS A 235 2.52 3.18 -12.51
N TYR A 236 2.85 2.35 -13.50
CA TYR A 236 3.72 1.19 -13.32
C TYR A 236 5.11 1.54 -12.80
N GLN A 237 5.60 2.77 -13.03
CA GLN A 237 6.94 3.20 -12.62
C GLN A 237 7.09 3.23 -11.10
N GLY A 238 6.04 3.67 -10.37
CA GLY A 238 6.04 3.65 -8.91
C GLY A 238 6.24 2.24 -8.36
N PHE A 239 5.53 1.26 -8.91
CA PHE A 239 5.70 -0.14 -8.51
C PHE A 239 7.10 -0.68 -8.84
N ILE A 240 7.59 -0.48 -10.06
CA ILE A 240 8.93 -0.96 -10.46
C ILE A 240 10.02 -0.34 -9.59
N ASN A 241 9.97 0.97 -9.35
CA ASN A 241 10.97 1.65 -8.54
C ASN A 241 10.93 1.17 -7.08
N LEU A 242 9.73 0.98 -6.50
CA LEU A 242 9.59 0.43 -5.17
C LEU A 242 10.19 -0.99 -5.07
N ILE A 243 9.90 -1.87 -6.05
CA ILE A 243 10.43 -3.24 -6.06
C ILE A 243 11.95 -3.28 -6.27
N ARG A 244 12.49 -2.41 -7.10
CA ARG A 244 13.96 -2.31 -7.29
C ARG A 244 14.68 -1.78 -6.06
N ASN A 245 14.02 -0.93 -5.28
CA ASN A 245 14.51 -0.39 -4.01
C ASN A 245 13.97 -1.16 -2.78
N ALA A 246 13.40 -2.35 -2.96
CA ALA A 246 12.68 -3.08 -1.93
C ALA A 246 13.50 -3.31 -0.63
N ALA A 247 14.80 -3.55 -0.75
CA ALA A 247 15.68 -3.76 0.41
C ALA A 247 15.71 -2.56 1.37
N SER A 248 15.40 -1.35 0.89
CA SER A 248 15.35 -0.15 1.73
C SER A 248 14.27 -0.23 2.82
N TRP A 249 13.19 -0.97 2.59
CA TRP A 249 12.12 -1.15 3.58
C TRP A 249 12.57 -1.95 4.80
N GLU A 250 13.31 -3.04 4.60
CA GLU A 250 13.89 -3.80 5.70
C GLU A 250 15.03 -3.02 6.39
N SER A 251 15.88 -2.35 5.61
CA SER A 251 16.98 -1.54 6.16
C SER A 251 16.48 -0.38 7.02
N ALA A 252 15.30 0.18 6.70
CA ALA A 252 14.70 1.27 7.47
C ALA A 252 14.36 0.90 8.92
N ARG A 253 14.23 -0.40 9.24
CA ARG A 253 13.98 -0.90 10.61
C ARG A 253 15.05 -0.49 11.62
N ALA A 254 16.27 -0.18 11.17
CA ALA A 254 17.39 0.20 12.05
C ALA A 254 17.05 1.34 13.02
N VAL A 255 15.97 2.10 12.78
CA VAL A 255 15.53 3.20 13.66
C VAL A 255 14.43 2.79 14.65
N TYR A 256 13.85 1.58 14.56
CA TYR A 256 12.70 1.18 15.39
C TYR A 256 12.98 1.23 16.89
N GLY A 257 14.22 0.96 17.31
CA GLY A 257 14.64 1.09 18.71
C GLY A 257 14.52 2.50 19.31
N LYS A 258 14.29 3.52 18.48
CA LYS A 258 14.07 4.91 18.92
C LYS A 258 12.60 5.21 19.25
N ILE A 259 11.67 4.32 18.92
CA ILE A 259 10.23 4.54 19.13
C ILE A 259 9.93 4.65 20.62
N LYS A 260 9.18 5.68 21.00
CA LYS A 260 8.73 5.94 22.39
C LYS A 260 7.20 5.95 22.53
N LEU A 261 6.48 5.93 21.42
CA LEU A 261 5.03 5.95 21.40
C LEU A 261 4.45 4.55 21.63
N PRO A 262 3.21 4.43 22.12
CA PRO A 262 2.49 3.16 22.14
C PRO A 262 2.34 2.58 20.73
N VAL A 263 2.74 1.33 20.55
CA VAL A 263 2.65 0.61 19.28
C VAL A 263 1.88 -0.70 19.48
N LEU A 264 0.93 -0.96 18.58
CA LEU A 264 0.32 -2.27 18.39
C LEU A 264 0.76 -2.84 17.04
N LEU A 265 1.46 -3.96 17.07
CA LEU A 265 1.76 -4.77 15.89
C LEU A 265 0.63 -5.77 15.71
N VAL A 266 -0.01 -5.76 14.55
CA VAL A 266 -1.13 -6.65 14.21
C VAL A 266 -0.74 -7.50 13.02
N TYR A 267 -0.90 -8.82 13.13
CA TYR A 267 -0.64 -9.71 12.01
C TYR A 267 -1.84 -10.59 11.71
N GLY A 268 -2.15 -10.77 10.42
CA GLY A 268 -3.01 -11.87 9.98
C GLY A 268 -2.30 -13.20 10.21
N ALA A 269 -3.02 -14.22 10.64
CA ALA A 269 -2.41 -15.54 10.88
C ALA A 269 -1.78 -16.13 9.61
N GLN A 270 -2.35 -15.80 8.44
CA GLN A 270 -1.88 -16.20 7.11
C GLN A 270 -1.16 -15.07 6.35
N ASP A 271 -0.59 -14.10 7.08
CA ASP A 271 0.27 -13.08 6.47
C ASP A 271 1.53 -13.69 5.85
N TRP A 272 2.13 -12.97 4.91
CA TRP A 272 3.38 -13.39 4.23
C TRP A 272 4.59 -13.47 5.16
N SER A 273 4.61 -12.70 6.27
CA SER A 273 5.67 -12.77 7.29
C SER A 273 5.60 -14.09 8.05
N ASN A 274 6.75 -14.66 8.38
CA ASN A 274 6.84 -15.81 9.26
C ASN A 274 6.94 -15.38 10.73
N GLU A 275 6.82 -16.35 11.64
CA GLU A 275 6.83 -16.09 13.09
C GLU A 275 8.14 -15.46 13.58
N SER A 276 9.27 -15.85 13.01
CA SER A 276 10.59 -15.32 13.40
C SER A 276 10.72 -13.83 13.00
N GLU A 277 10.22 -13.44 11.82
CA GLU A 277 10.20 -12.06 11.36
C GLU A 277 9.28 -11.19 12.23
N ARG A 278 8.10 -11.70 12.60
CA ARG A 278 7.16 -11.01 13.53
C ARG A 278 7.78 -10.81 14.92
N LYS A 279 8.44 -11.84 15.47
CA LYS A 279 9.17 -11.75 16.75
C LYS A 279 10.32 -10.77 16.67
N GLN A 280 11.02 -10.72 15.55
CA GLN A 280 12.11 -9.78 15.35
C GLN A 280 11.60 -8.33 15.33
N THR A 281 10.52 -8.02 14.58
CA THR A 281 9.91 -6.68 14.60
C THR A 281 9.44 -6.31 16.01
N LEU A 282 8.80 -7.24 16.73
CA LEU A 282 8.39 -7.01 18.13
C LEU A 282 9.56 -6.69 19.04
N ALA A 283 10.69 -7.39 18.91
CA ALA A 283 11.88 -7.17 19.72
C ALA A 283 12.56 -5.82 19.41
N GLU A 284 12.45 -5.33 18.18
CA GLU A 284 13.05 -4.07 17.75
C GLU A 284 12.23 -2.83 18.13
N VAL A 285 10.92 -2.97 18.42
CA VAL A 285 10.02 -1.87 18.80
C VAL A 285 9.78 -1.87 20.31
N PRO A 286 10.39 -0.95 21.06
CA PRO A 286 10.30 -0.94 22.53
C PRO A 286 8.85 -0.80 23.02
N GLY A 287 8.41 -1.69 23.90
CA GLY A 287 7.08 -1.64 24.52
C GLY A 287 5.92 -1.97 23.59
N ALA A 288 6.19 -2.41 22.37
CA ALA A 288 5.13 -2.81 21.45
C ALA A 288 4.33 -4.02 21.97
N LYS A 289 3.03 -4.00 21.69
CA LYS A 289 2.15 -5.17 21.86
C LYS A 289 2.00 -5.87 20.51
N LEU A 290 1.78 -7.19 20.55
CA LEU A 290 1.54 -7.98 19.34
C LEU A 290 0.19 -8.67 19.45
N GLU A 291 -0.59 -8.60 18.37
CA GLU A 291 -1.86 -9.33 18.23
C GLU A 291 -1.88 -10.07 16.90
N THR A 292 -2.38 -11.31 16.89
CA THR A 292 -2.56 -12.11 15.68
C THR A 292 -4.04 -12.37 15.46
N ILE A 293 -4.54 -12.02 14.27
CA ILE A 293 -5.95 -12.16 13.88
C ILE A 293 -6.10 -13.40 12.99
N LYS A 294 -7.00 -14.29 13.39
CA LYS A 294 -7.32 -15.51 12.65
C LYS A 294 -7.98 -15.19 11.30
N ASP A 295 -7.85 -16.13 10.38
CA ASP A 295 -8.49 -16.07 9.05
C ASP A 295 -8.24 -14.75 8.33
N GLY A 296 -7.02 -14.25 8.45
CA GLY A 296 -6.56 -13.00 7.86
C GLY A 296 -5.24 -13.17 7.13
N GLY A 297 -5.20 -12.78 5.87
CA GLY A 297 -4.01 -12.70 5.04
C GLY A 297 -3.27 -11.37 5.20
N HIS A 298 -2.47 -11.04 4.20
CA HIS A 298 -1.71 -9.78 4.16
C HIS A 298 -2.61 -8.54 4.08
N PHE A 299 -3.74 -8.62 3.33
CA PHE A 299 -4.71 -7.53 3.22
C PHE A 299 -5.80 -7.65 4.27
N LEU A 300 -5.41 -7.55 5.54
CA LEU A 300 -6.26 -7.80 6.69
C LEU A 300 -7.52 -6.91 6.74
N SER A 301 -7.46 -5.69 6.20
CA SER A 301 -8.62 -4.80 6.10
C SER A 301 -9.73 -5.32 5.18
N LEU A 302 -9.38 -6.19 4.23
CA LEU A 302 -10.33 -6.84 3.33
C LEU A 302 -10.88 -8.12 3.92
N ASP A 303 -10.00 -8.94 4.56
CA ASP A 303 -10.38 -10.22 5.14
C ASP A 303 -11.15 -10.09 6.47
N GLN A 304 -10.67 -9.22 7.36
CA GLN A 304 -11.16 -9.07 8.74
C GLN A 304 -11.40 -7.59 9.10
N PRO A 305 -12.23 -6.85 8.33
CA PRO A 305 -12.45 -5.42 8.54
C PRO A 305 -12.95 -5.09 9.96
N GLY A 306 -13.80 -5.95 10.55
CA GLY A 306 -14.31 -5.76 11.90
C GLY A 306 -13.20 -5.77 12.96
N GLU A 307 -12.25 -6.71 12.85
CA GLU A 307 -11.10 -6.79 13.75
C GLU A 307 -10.14 -5.60 13.56
N VAL A 308 -9.92 -5.17 12.31
CA VAL A 308 -9.13 -3.96 12.04
C VAL A 308 -9.77 -2.73 12.67
N VAL A 309 -11.10 -2.57 12.57
CA VAL A 309 -11.84 -1.50 13.24
C VAL A 309 -11.68 -1.59 14.75
N ARG A 310 -11.83 -2.77 15.34
CA ARG A 310 -11.72 -3.02 16.78
C ARG A 310 -10.36 -2.56 17.32
N VAL A 311 -9.26 -3.05 16.71
CA VAL A 311 -7.91 -2.73 17.19
C VAL A 311 -7.57 -1.25 17.02
N ILE A 312 -8.01 -0.60 15.94
CA ILE A 312 -7.78 0.83 15.72
C ILE A 312 -8.56 1.66 16.74
N ARG A 313 -9.85 1.36 16.99
CA ARG A 313 -10.67 2.07 18.00
C ARG A 313 -10.06 1.95 19.38
N GLN A 314 -9.69 0.74 19.80
CA GLN A 314 -9.08 0.50 21.10
C GLN A 314 -7.81 1.35 21.28
N PHE A 315 -6.96 1.42 20.27
CA PHE A 315 -5.72 2.19 20.32
C PHE A 315 -5.92 3.69 20.19
N ALA A 316 -6.98 4.13 19.49
CA ALA A 316 -7.38 5.53 19.43
C ALA A 316 -8.02 6.03 20.74
N GLY A 317 -8.25 5.16 21.72
CA GLY A 317 -8.87 5.49 22.99
C GLY A 317 -10.39 5.71 22.87
N VAL A 318 -11.03 5.05 21.91
CA VAL A 318 -12.48 5.06 21.73
C VAL A 318 -13.06 3.82 22.41
N GLU A 319 -13.83 4.02 23.45
CA GLU A 319 -14.55 2.94 24.13
C GLU A 319 -15.58 2.30 23.18
N HIS A 320 -15.78 0.97 23.30
CA HIS A 320 -16.88 0.30 22.61
C HIS A 320 -18.19 0.95 23.02
N PRO A 321 -19.08 1.32 22.09
CA PRO A 321 -20.46 1.56 22.48
C PRO A 321 -20.96 0.26 23.11
N SER A 322 -21.37 0.31 24.37
CA SER A 322 -22.01 -0.83 25.05
C SER A 322 -23.13 -1.33 24.15
N PRO A 323 -23.26 -2.66 23.92
CA PRO A 323 -24.40 -3.18 23.19
C PRO A 323 -25.68 -2.72 23.87
N ARG A 324 -26.51 -1.98 23.15
CA ARG A 324 -27.87 -1.63 23.57
C ARG A 324 -28.80 -2.80 23.35
#